data_079ec322c1658b247be2dbcf025f28ab
#
_entry.id   079ec322c1658b247be2dbcf025f28ab
#
_cell.length_a   1.000
_cell.length_b   1.000
_cell.length_c   1.000
_cell.angle_alpha   90.00
_cell.angle_beta   90.00
_cell.angle_gamma   90.00
#
_symmetry.space_group_name_H-M   'P 1'
#
loop_
_entity.id
_entity.type
_entity.pdbx_description
1 polymer ?
#
loop_
_entity_poly.entity_id
_entity_poly.type
_entity_poly.pdbx_seq_one_letter_code
_entity_poly.pdbx_strand_id
1 'polypeptide(L)'
;MNIASIGLGDIAQKAYLPLITQMKDVDPYFCTRTESTLQKLAAKYRVNNLYLSVDELLKEDLDAAFVHAATEAHYSIVKKLLKEKIPTFVDKPITYHLEKTEELIDLAEKNETILMTGFNRRYVPTYRSLLEIEDPKTIIMEKNRTYQPGDPRGFIMDDFIHVIDTIAYLMGKVDLDNVEANKIMRDDKLIQVILTLKDGENTAIGIMNRDNAITEETLEVMGFKEKRKIKDVTQTIEYTDSGENKYQAAGWNKMGYNRGFVDMIDEFLRRVKNGKNVKKEVESDFLTHRLAEKILKL
;
A
#
# COMPACT_ATOMS: atom_id res chain seq x y z
N MET A 1 -0.05 17.68 -16.55
CA MET A 1 0.90 16.58 -16.32
C MET A 1 0.46 15.37 -17.12
N ASN A 2 1.37 14.77 -17.89
CA ASN A 2 1.16 13.56 -18.66
C ASN A 2 1.35 12.34 -17.76
N ILE A 3 0.27 11.72 -17.32
CA ILE A 3 0.28 10.67 -16.31
C ILE A 3 -0.13 9.34 -16.92
N ALA A 4 0.78 8.38 -16.92
CA ALA A 4 0.51 7.04 -17.37
C ALA A 4 -0.14 6.17 -16.30
N SER A 5 -1.14 5.36 -16.68
CA SER A 5 -1.71 4.27 -15.89
C SER A 5 -1.45 2.95 -16.62
N ILE A 6 -0.60 2.10 -16.06
CA ILE A 6 -0.13 0.86 -16.67
C ILE A 6 -0.73 -0.34 -15.91
N GLY A 7 -1.49 -1.18 -16.63
CA GLY A 7 -2.25 -2.26 -16.04
C GLY A 7 -3.64 -1.80 -15.58
N LEU A 8 -4.64 -1.97 -16.44
CA LEU A 8 -6.00 -1.46 -16.20
C LEU A 8 -6.91 -2.55 -15.60
N GLY A 9 -6.40 -3.28 -14.60
CA GLY A 9 -7.09 -4.34 -13.88
C GLY A 9 -8.11 -3.84 -12.86
N ASP A 10 -8.54 -4.73 -11.98
CA ASP A 10 -9.61 -4.49 -11.00
C ASP A 10 -9.28 -3.31 -10.07
N ILE A 11 -8.08 -3.30 -9.48
CA ILE A 11 -7.69 -2.24 -8.54
C ILE A 11 -7.56 -0.89 -9.23
N ALA A 12 -7.00 -0.84 -10.44
CA ALA A 12 -6.92 0.39 -11.22
C ALA A 12 -8.33 0.97 -11.45
N GLN A 13 -9.27 0.15 -11.88
CA GLN A 13 -10.65 0.56 -12.18
C GLN A 13 -11.45 0.98 -10.94
N LYS A 14 -11.19 0.37 -9.79
CA LYS A 14 -11.92 0.66 -8.54
C LYS A 14 -11.35 1.85 -7.78
N ALA A 15 -10.03 2.01 -7.74
CA ALA A 15 -9.37 2.94 -6.83
C ALA A 15 -8.63 4.09 -7.51
N TYR A 16 -8.01 3.88 -8.66
CA TYR A 16 -7.12 4.89 -9.27
C TYR A 16 -7.73 5.64 -10.44
N LEU A 17 -8.24 4.94 -11.46
CA LEU A 17 -8.75 5.59 -12.67
C LEU A 17 -9.88 6.59 -12.39
N PRO A 18 -10.85 6.31 -11.47
CA PRO A 18 -11.90 7.28 -11.13
C PRO A 18 -11.37 8.58 -10.51
N LEU A 19 -10.18 8.55 -9.91
CA LEU A 19 -9.54 9.72 -9.30
C LEU A 19 -8.66 10.44 -10.31
N ILE A 20 -7.71 9.75 -10.92
CA ILE A 20 -6.71 10.33 -11.85
C ILE A 20 -7.40 11.00 -13.03
N THR A 21 -8.43 10.38 -13.62
CA THR A 21 -9.14 10.93 -14.81
C THR A 21 -10.04 12.14 -14.52
N GLN A 22 -10.27 12.47 -13.23
CA GLN A 22 -11.04 13.64 -12.83
C GLN A 22 -10.17 14.85 -12.43
N MET A 23 -8.84 14.65 -12.37
CA MET A 23 -7.90 15.74 -12.02
C MET A 23 -7.77 16.72 -13.18
N LYS A 24 -7.95 18.01 -12.92
CA LYS A 24 -7.95 19.07 -13.95
C LYS A 24 -6.62 19.24 -14.67
N ASP A 25 -5.51 19.04 -13.94
CA ASP A 25 -4.15 19.28 -14.43
C ASP A 25 -3.47 17.99 -14.92
N VAL A 26 -4.22 16.92 -15.15
CA VAL A 26 -3.73 15.62 -15.58
C VAL A 26 -4.28 15.29 -16.97
N ASP A 27 -3.36 14.97 -17.89
CA ASP A 27 -3.67 14.31 -19.15
C ASP A 27 -3.37 12.81 -18.99
N PRO A 28 -4.36 11.93 -18.95
CA PRO A 28 -4.17 10.51 -18.68
C PRO A 28 -3.74 9.73 -19.94
N TYR A 29 -2.75 8.85 -19.74
CA TYR A 29 -2.24 7.89 -20.73
C TYR A 29 -2.56 6.47 -20.25
N PHE A 30 -3.30 5.69 -21.02
CA PHE A 30 -3.70 4.34 -20.66
C PHE A 30 -2.86 3.29 -21.36
N CYS A 31 -2.30 2.35 -20.60
CA CYS A 31 -1.51 1.26 -21.14
C CYS A 31 -1.97 -0.09 -20.57
N THR A 32 -2.39 -1.01 -21.44
CA THR A 32 -2.70 -2.41 -21.09
C THR A 32 -2.61 -3.31 -22.31
N ARG A 33 -2.21 -4.56 -22.14
CA ARG A 33 -2.07 -5.54 -23.23
C ARG A 33 -3.40 -6.00 -23.83
N THR A 34 -4.52 -5.76 -23.14
CA THR A 34 -5.85 -6.21 -23.56
C THR A 34 -6.58 -5.09 -24.26
N GLU A 35 -6.61 -5.13 -25.58
CA GLU A 35 -7.20 -4.09 -26.42
C GLU A 35 -8.67 -3.80 -26.09
N SER A 36 -9.49 -4.83 -25.88
CA SER A 36 -10.92 -4.66 -25.52
C SER A 36 -11.11 -3.91 -24.20
N THR A 37 -10.23 -4.16 -23.20
CA THR A 37 -10.22 -3.43 -21.92
C THR A 37 -9.79 -1.99 -22.14
N LEU A 38 -8.77 -1.77 -22.96
CA LEU A 38 -8.25 -0.44 -23.30
C LEU A 38 -9.35 0.44 -23.91
N GLN A 39 -9.99 -0.05 -24.97
CA GLN A 39 -11.05 0.68 -25.67
C GLN A 39 -12.27 0.95 -24.78
N LYS A 40 -12.69 -0.05 -23.98
CA LYS A 40 -13.80 0.12 -23.03
C LYS A 40 -13.54 1.22 -22.02
N LEU A 41 -12.34 1.26 -21.44
CA LEU A 41 -11.99 2.25 -20.42
C LEU A 41 -11.69 3.62 -21.03
N ALA A 42 -11.10 3.66 -22.22
CA ALA A 42 -10.92 4.87 -23.01
C ALA A 42 -12.27 5.57 -23.25
N ALA A 43 -13.25 4.85 -23.73
CA ALA A 43 -14.60 5.37 -23.93
C ALA A 43 -15.26 5.84 -22.62
N LYS A 44 -15.14 5.04 -21.56
CA LYS A 44 -15.71 5.37 -20.24
C LYS A 44 -15.16 6.66 -19.64
N TYR A 45 -13.84 6.86 -19.74
CA TYR A 45 -13.14 7.99 -19.11
C TYR A 45 -12.77 9.11 -20.10
N ARG A 46 -13.10 8.93 -21.41
CA ARG A 46 -12.80 9.90 -22.50
C ARG A 46 -11.30 10.17 -22.62
N VAL A 47 -10.48 9.11 -22.56
CA VAL A 47 -9.03 9.15 -22.70
C VAL A 47 -8.66 8.82 -24.15
N ASN A 48 -7.79 9.62 -24.76
CA ASN A 48 -7.36 9.45 -26.14
C ASN A 48 -5.96 8.84 -26.29
N ASN A 49 -5.10 8.96 -25.25
CA ASN A 49 -3.72 8.46 -25.26
C ASN A 49 -3.72 6.98 -24.85
N LEU A 50 -3.66 6.08 -25.85
CA LEU A 50 -3.90 4.64 -25.68
C LEU A 50 -2.73 3.82 -26.20
N TYR A 51 -2.20 2.89 -25.36
CA TYR A 51 -1.03 2.10 -25.68
C TYR A 51 -1.25 0.63 -25.31
N LEU A 52 -0.80 -0.28 -26.19
CA LEU A 52 -0.87 -1.72 -25.96
C LEU A 52 0.42 -2.28 -25.33
N SER A 53 1.50 -1.50 -25.36
CA SER A 53 2.77 -1.89 -24.75
C SER A 53 3.44 -0.73 -24.01
N VAL A 54 4.25 -1.08 -23.00
CA VAL A 54 5.07 -0.10 -22.27
C VAL A 54 6.13 0.51 -23.20
N ASP A 55 6.67 -0.25 -24.15
CA ASP A 55 7.72 0.23 -25.06
C ASP A 55 7.18 1.28 -26.07
N GLU A 56 5.89 1.21 -26.42
CA GLU A 56 5.23 2.28 -27.18
C GLU A 56 4.97 3.50 -26.30
N LEU A 57 4.47 3.29 -25.08
CA LEU A 57 4.19 4.36 -24.13
C LEU A 57 5.45 5.16 -23.76
N LEU A 58 6.63 4.52 -23.65
CA LEU A 58 7.90 5.18 -23.34
C LEU A 58 8.43 6.10 -24.46
N LYS A 59 7.77 6.20 -25.61
CA LYS A 59 8.09 7.19 -26.65
C LYS A 59 7.44 8.54 -26.38
N GLU A 60 6.52 8.59 -25.43
CA GLU A 60 5.81 9.80 -25.04
C GLU A 60 6.57 10.55 -23.94
N ASP A 61 6.33 11.85 -23.84
CA ASP A 61 6.87 12.70 -22.79
C ASP A 61 6.00 12.59 -21.52
N LEU A 62 6.37 11.69 -20.61
CA LEU A 62 5.61 11.38 -19.41
C LEU A 62 6.18 12.08 -18.18
N ASP A 63 5.35 12.77 -17.43
CA ASP A 63 5.72 13.35 -16.14
C ASP A 63 5.79 12.30 -15.02
N ALA A 64 4.94 11.26 -15.05
CA ALA A 64 4.95 10.16 -14.10
C ALA A 64 4.12 8.96 -14.57
N ALA A 65 4.31 7.81 -13.92
CA ALA A 65 3.56 6.59 -14.19
C ALA A 65 3.05 5.90 -12.92
N PHE A 66 1.81 5.39 -13.00
CA PHE A 66 1.20 4.49 -12.03
C PHE A 66 1.21 3.07 -12.59
N VAL A 67 1.75 2.12 -11.85
CA VAL A 67 1.83 0.71 -12.23
C VAL A 67 0.87 -0.12 -11.37
N HIS A 68 -0.20 -0.64 -11.98
CA HIS A 68 -1.25 -1.45 -11.37
C HIS A 68 -1.38 -2.82 -12.06
N ALA A 69 -0.34 -3.23 -12.77
CA ALA A 69 -0.28 -4.53 -13.42
C ALA A 69 -0.28 -5.68 -12.38
N ALA A 70 -0.34 -6.93 -12.82
CA ALA A 70 -0.08 -8.06 -11.94
C ALA A 70 1.34 -7.98 -11.36
N THR A 71 1.51 -8.37 -10.09
CA THR A 71 2.77 -8.20 -9.34
C THR A 71 3.98 -8.83 -10.03
N GLU A 72 3.77 -9.93 -10.76
CA GLU A 72 4.82 -10.60 -11.55
C GLU A 72 5.41 -9.70 -12.65
N ALA A 73 4.61 -8.75 -13.14
CA ALA A 73 5.03 -7.81 -14.19
C ALA A 73 5.65 -6.52 -13.62
N HIS A 74 5.49 -6.22 -12.32
CA HIS A 74 5.96 -4.98 -11.70
C HIS A 74 7.44 -4.76 -11.96
N TYR A 75 8.29 -5.75 -11.67
CA TYR A 75 9.74 -5.61 -11.82
C TYR A 75 10.14 -5.14 -13.23
N SER A 76 9.63 -5.80 -14.26
CA SER A 76 10.01 -5.48 -15.64
C SER A 76 9.51 -4.10 -16.09
N ILE A 77 8.31 -3.72 -15.67
CA ILE A 77 7.68 -2.43 -16.01
C ILE A 77 8.38 -1.29 -15.25
N VAL A 78 8.48 -1.41 -13.92
CA VAL A 78 9.11 -0.39 -13.06
C VAL A 78 10.56 -0.16 -13.45
N LYS A 79 11.33 -1.23 -13.74
CA LYS A 79 12.72 -1.13 -14.19
C LYS A 79 12.87 -0.33 -15.47
N LYS A 80 11.94 -0.47 -16.44
CA LYS A 80 11.94 0.32 -17.68
C LYS A 80 11.69 1.79 -17.37
N LEU A 81 10.65 2.11 -16.60
CA LEU A 81 10.29 3.48 -16.22
C LEU A 81 11.44 4.18 -15.47
N LEU A 82 12.03 3.52 -14.48
CA LEU A 82 13.13 4.08 -13.70
C LEU A 82 14.40 4.31 -14.54
N LYS A 83 14.68 3.47 -15.57
CA LYS A 83 15.78 3.70 -16.52
C LYS A 83 15.61 4.96 -17.33
N GLU A 84 14.37 5.25 -17.74
CA GLU A 84 14.01 6.49 -18.44
C GLU A 84 13.79 7.68 -17.47
N LYS A 85 14.13 7.50 -16.17
CA LYS A 85 13.97 8.50 -15.11
C LYS A 85 12.54 9.00 -14.91
N ILE A 86 11.54 8.18 -15.27
CA ILE A 86 10.13 8.51 -15.07
C ILE A 86 9.74 8.23 -13.62
N PRO A 87 9.28 9.25 -12.85
CA PRO A 87 8.72 9.07 -11.53
C PRO A 87 7.65 7.99 -11.52
N THR A 88 7.81 6.98 -10.67
CA THR A 88 7.00 5.77 -10.71
C THR A 88 6.32 5.51 -9.37
N PHE A 89 5.01 5.39 -9.42
CA PHE A 89 4.20 4.79 -8.38
C PHE A 89 3.92 3.33 -8.76
N VAL A 90 4.09 2.40 -7.81
CA VAL A 90 3.78 0.99 -8.02
C VAL A 90 2.87 0.47 -6.91
N ASP A 91 1.83 -0.30 -7.28
CA ASP A 91 1.01 -0.99 -6.30
C ASP A 91 1.85 -1.96 -5.46
N LYS A 92 1.38 -2.21 -4.25
CA LYS A 92 2.01 -3.19 -3.34
C LYS A 92 1.75 -4.65 -3.78
N PRO A 93 2.69 -5.56 -3.54
CA PRO A 93 4.08 -5.28 -3.21
C PRO A 93 4.85 -4.73 -4.41
N ILE A 94 5.99 -4.09 -4.18
CA ILE A 94 6.86 -3.66 -5.30
C ILE A 94 7.18 -4.86 -6.17
N THR A 95 7.64 -5.95 -5.57
CA THR A 95 7.77 -7.28 -6.19
C THR A 95 7.54 -8.38 -5.15
N TYR A 96 7.39 -9.64 -5.61
CA TYR A 96 7.33 -10.81 -4.73
C TYR A 96 8.71 -11.23 -4.16
N HIS A 97 9.81 -10.68 -4.64
CA HIS A 97 11.18 -11.08 -4.31
C HIS A 97 11.98 -9.90 -3.79
N LEU A 98 12.55 -10.04 -2.60
CA LEU A 98 13.26 -8.95 -1.92
C LEU A 98 14.42 -8.41 -2.75
N GLU A 99 15.22 -9.28 -3.37
CA GLU A 99 16.36 -8.90 -4.21
C GLU A 99 15.97 -8.05 -5.42
N LYS A 100 14.80 -8.32 -6.02
CA LYS A 100 14.27 -7.50 -7.11
C LYS A 100 13.73 -6.16 -6.63
N THR A 101 13.15 -6.14 -5.44
CA THR A 101 12.70 -4.89 -4.79
C THR A 101 13.90 -3.98 -4.49
N GLU A 102 14.96 -4.53 -3.93
CA GLU A 102 16.22 -3.83 -3.64
C GLU A 102 16.83 -3.25 -4.91
N GLU A 103 16.94 -4.05 -5.98
CA GLU A 103 17.46 -3.58 -7.28
C GLU A 103 16.67 -2.40 -7.84
N LEU A 104 15.35 -2.37 -7.69
CA LEU A 104 14.52 -1.25 -8.15
C LEU A 104 14.72 0.00 -7.29
N ILE A 105 14.87 -0.15 -5.99
CA ILE A 105 15.16 0.95 -5.07
C ILE A 105 16.52 1.56 -5.40
N ASP A 106 17.57 0.74 -5.54
CA ASP A 106 18.92 1.19 -5.91
C ASP A 106 18.91 1.90 -7.26
N LEU A 107 18.12 1.39 -8.22
CA LEU A 107 17.99 2.01 -9.54
C LEU A 107 17.30 3.38 -9.45
N ALA A 108 16.28 3.52 -8.63
CA ALA A 108 15.60 4.81 -8.41
C ALA A 108 16.54 5.82 -7.77
N GLU A 109 17.31 5.42 -6.74
CA GLU A 109 18.32 6.28 -6.10
C GLU A 109 19.43 6.68 -7.08
N LYS A 110 19.99 5.71 -7.82
CA LYS A 110 21.04 5.96 -8.81
C LYS A 110 20.62 6.95 -9.90
N ASN A 111 19.36 6.88 -10.31
CA ASN A 111 18.82 7.74 -11.38
C ASN A 111 18.18 9.02 -10.84
N GLU A 112 18.25 9.24 -9.51
CA GLU A 112 17.66 10.40 -8.81
C GLU A 112 16.17 10.58 -9.16
N THR A 113 15.44 9.47 -9.31
CA THR A 113 14.01 9.48 -9.64
C THR A 113 13.16 8.94 -8.50
N ILE A 114 11.85 9.21 -8.56
CA ILE A 114 10.91 8.83 -7.52
C ILE A 114 10.44 7.40 -7.75
N LEU A 115 10.54 6.58 -6.71
CA LEU A 115 9.80 5.32 -6.59
C LEU A 115 8.94 5.40 -5.32
N MET A 116 7.62 5.24 -5.46
CA MET A 116 6.68 5.25 -4.34
C MET A 116 5.79 4.01 -4.39
N THR A 117 5.60 3.34 -3.25
CA THR A 117 4.76 2.14 -3.15
C THR A 117 3.34 2.47 -2.70
N GLY A 118 2.36 1.74 -3.21
CA GLY A 118 0.93 1.91 -2.96
C GLY A 118 0.47 1.43 -1.58
N PHE A 119 1.13 1.82 -0.50
CA PHE A 119 0.72 1.53 0.88
C PHE A 119 -0.37 2.50 1.34
N ASN A 120 -1.57 2.31 0.83
CA ASN A 120 -2.70 3.22 1.03
C ASN A 120 -3.09 3.42 2.50
N ARG A 121 -2.82 2.46 3.39
CA ARG A 121 -3.20 2.56 4.81
C ARG A 121 -2.48 3.68 5.55
N ARG A 122 -1.29 4.06 5.15
CA ARG A 122 -0.56 5.23 5.68
C ARG A 122 -1.31 6.55 5.45
N TYR A 123 -2.29 6.55 4.53
CA TYR A 123 -3.07 7.72 4.10
C TYR A 123 -4.54 7.65 4.51
N VAL A 124 -4.96 6.60 5.20
CA VAL A 124 -6.31 6.49 5.77
C VAL A 124 -6.47 7.54 6.87
N PRO A 125 -7.44 8.48 6.77
CA PRO A 125 -7.56 9.58 7.73
C PRO A 125 -7.68 9.13 9.18
N THR A 126 -8.48 8.09 9.45
CA THR A 126 -8.64 7.53 10.80
C THR A 126 -7.36 6.86 11.31
N TYR A 127 -6.54 6.26 10.44
CA TYR A 127 -5.26 5.67 10.83
C TYR A 127 -4.21 6.75 11.12
N ARG A 128 -4.23 7.84 10.36
CA ARG A 128 -3.33 8.98 10.61
C ARG A 128 -3.60 9.65 11.95
N SER A 129 -4.86 9.68 12.41
CA SER A 129 -5.17 10.22 13.75
C SER A 129 -4.51 9.42 14.88
N LEU A 130 -4.13 8.15 14.66
CA LEU A 130 -3.40 7.35 15.65
C LEU A 130 -1.96 7.83 15.89
N LEU A 131 -1.37 8.57 14.94
CA LEU A 131 -0.06 9.20 15.11
C LEU A 131 -0.05 10.36 16.13
N GLU A 132 -1.24 10.83 16.53
CA GLU A 132 -1.42 11.89 17.53
C GLU A 132 -1.39 11.36 18.97
N ILE A 133 -1.51 10.02 19.13
CA ILE A 133 -1.46 9.37 20.46
C ILE A 133 -0.08 9.56 21.06
N GLU A 134 -0.05 10.15 22.26
CA GLU A 134 1.18 10.40 23.00
C GLU A 134 1.74 9.09 23.56
N ASP A 135 3.06 8.87 23.39
CA ASP A 135 3.81 7.72 23.90
C ASP A 135 3.13 6.35 23.64
N PRO A 136 2.92 5.97 22.36
CA PRO A 136 2.24 4.73 22.03
C PRO A 136 3.10 3.51 22.44
N LYS A 137 2.59 2.67 23.35
CA LYS A 137 3.29 1.48 23.84
C LYS A 137 2.87 0.19 23.14
N THR A 138 1.61 0.12 22.71
CA THR A 138 1.08 -1.10 22.11
C THR A 138 0.25 -0.77 20.88
N ILE A 139 0.55 -1.47 19.77
CA ILE A 139 -0.18 -1.39 18.51
C ILE A 139 -0.68 -2.79 18.17
N ILE A 140 -1.97 -2.95 17.89
CA ILE A 140 -2.55 -4.24 17.48
C ILE A 140 -3.35 -4.04 16.20
N MET A 141 -3.02 -4.77 15.17
CA MET A 141 -3.79 -4.79 13.93
C MET A 141 -4.24 -6.20 13.58
N GLU A 142 -5.54 -6.35 13.36
CA GLU A 142 -6.14 -7.58 12.86
C GLU A 142 -6.75 -7.35 11.49
N LYS A 143 -6.48 -8.27 10.56
CA LYS A 143 -7.09 -8.26 9.25
C LYS A 143 -7.44 -9.68 8.85
N ASN A 144 -8.67 -10.06 9.13
CA ASN A 144 -9.15 -11.42 8.96
C ASN A 144 -9.95 -11.59 7.65
N ARG A 145 -10.01 -12.82 7.14
CA ARG A 145 -10.75 -13.19 5.95
C ARG A 145 -11.62 -14.42 6.21
N THR A 146 -12.77 -14.46 5.57
CA THR A 146 -13.65 -15.63 5.62
C THR A 146 -13.14 -16.68 4.65
N TYR A 147 -12.61 -17.78 5.19
CA TYR A 147 -12.25 -19.00 4.48
C TYR A 147 -11.44 -18.81 3.17
N GLN A 148 -10.26 -18.19 3.28
CA GLN A 148 -9.35 -17.93 2.16
C GLN A 148 -7.91 -18.38 2.44
N PRO A 149 -7.62 -19.64 2.82
CA PRO A 149 -6.24 -20.12 2.94
C PRO A 149 -5.49 -19.95 1.61
N GLY A 150 -4.18 -19.70 1.66
CA GLY A 150 -3.40 -19.46 0.46
C GLY A 150 -1.98 -19.97 0.56
N ASP A 151 -1.25 -19.95 -0.56
CA ASP A 151 0.18 -20.18 -0.51
C ASP A 151 0.84 -19.11 0.36
N PRO A 152 1.92 -19.44 1.09
CA PRO A 152 2.50 -18.53 2.07
C PRO A 152 2.98 -17.20 1.47
N ARG A 153 3.58 -17.22 0.27
CA ARG A 153 4.10 -16.01 -0.35
C ARG A 153 2.98 -15.07 -0.79
N GLY A 154 1.97 -15.58 -1.49
CA GLY A 154 0.79 -14.81 -1.87
C GLY A 154 0.02 -14.30 -0.65
N PHE A 155 -0.16 -15.13 0.39
CA PHE A 155 -0.81 -14.72 1.63
C PHE A 155 -0.09 -13.51 2.26
N ILE A 156 1.23 -13.60 2.40
CA ILE A 156 2.02 -12.56 3.07
C ILE A 156 2.18 -11.33 2.17
N MET A 157 2.58 -11.48 0.92
CA MET A 157 2.90 -10.37 0.04
C MET A 157 1.68 -9.64 -0.53
N ASP A 158 0.54 -10.36 -0.76
CA ASP A 158 -0.64 -9.71 -1.35
C ASP A 158 -1.61 -9.13 -0.32
N ASP A 159 -1.65 -9.68 0.91
CA ASP A 159 -2.64 -9.26 1.88
C ASP A 159 -2.06 -8.91 3.25
N PHE A 160 -1.25 -9.78 3.86
CA PHE A 160 -0.67 -9.51 5.18
C PHE A 160 0.35 -8.37 5.17
N ILE A 161 0.96 -8.06 4.03
CA ILE A 161 1.86 -6.92 3.86
C ILE A 161 1.21 -5.58 4.28
N HIS A 162 -0.10 -5.46 4.17
CA HIS A 162 -0.82 -4.29 4.67
C HIS A 162 -0.78 -4.17 6.19
N VAL A 163 -0.84 -5.31 6.89
CA VAL A 163 -0.72 -5.34 8.36
C VAL A 163 0.71 -5.01 8.76
N ILE A 164 1.70 -5.67 8.11
CA ILE A 164 3.12 -5.43 8.34
C ILE A 164 3.44 -3.95 8.18
N ASP A 165 3.05 -3.38 7.04
CA ASP A 165 3.29 -1.98 6.72
C ASP A 165 2.67 -1.02 7.74
N THR A 166 1.40 -1.25 8.07
CA THR A 166 0.66 -0.35 8.97
C THR A 166 1.26 -0.33 10.37
N ILE A 167 1.54 -1.51 10.95
CA ILE A 167 2.10 -1.56 12.31
C ILE A 167 3.54 -1.05 12.36
N ALA A 168 4.37 -1.35 11.35
CA ALA A 168 5.73 -0.83 11.24
C ALA A 168 5.75 0.69 11.06
N TYR A 169 4.86 1.23 10.24
CA TYR A 169 4.72 2.67 10.02
C TYR A 169 4.31 3.43 11.29
N LEU A 170 3.31 2.91 12.04
CA LEU A 170 2.86 3.52 13.29
C LEU A 170 3.90 3.39 14.41
N MET A 171 4.65 2.30 14.43
CA MET A 171 5.74 2.10 15.38
C MET A 171 6.93 3.03 15.12
N GLY A 172 7.14 3.40 13.85
CA GLY A 172 8.18 4.33 13.40
C GLY A 172 9.58 3.73 13.34
N LYS A 173 9.99 2.96 14.35
CA LYS A 173 11.26 2.26 14.40
C LYS A 173 11.03 0.78 14.67
N VAL A 174 11.71 -0.09 13.95
CA VAL A 174 11.60 -1.54 14.11
C VAL A 174 13.00 -2.14 14.20
N ASP A 175 13.22 -2.93 15.24
CA ASP A 175 14.40 -3.76 15.35
C ASP A 175 14.17 -5.09 14.62
N LEU A 176 14.87 -5.28 13.52
CA LEU A 176 14.75 -6.49 12.70
C LEU A 176 15.22 -7.75 13.43
N ASP A 177 16.06 -7.65 14.44
CA ASP A 177 16.53 -8.80 15.20
C ASP A 177 15.48 -9.28 16.21
N ASN A 178 14.54 -8.42 16.58
CA ASN A 178 13.45 -8.69 17.52
C ASN A 178 12.09 -8.89 16.81
N VAL A 179 12.08 -9.65 15.72
CA VAL A 179 10.89 -10.02 14.96
C VAL A 179 10.51 -11.46 15.26
N GLU A 180 9.32 -11.68 15.78
CA GLU A 180 8.76 -13.01 16.03
C GLU A 180 7.53 -13.25 15.13
N ALA A 181 7.42 -14.42 14.53
CA ALA A 181 6.24 -14.79 13.75
C ALA A 181 5.81 -16.22 14.07
N ASN A 182 4.50 -16.41 14.26
CA ASN A 182 3.88 -17.72 14.40
C ASN A 182 2.96 -17.96 13.20
N LYS A 183 3.13 -19.11 12.53
CA LYS A 183 2.36 -19.49 11.34
C LYS A 183 1.60 -20.79 11.59
N ILE A 184 0.33 -20.83 11.18
CA ILE A 184 -0.46 -22.06 11.17
C ILE A 184 -0.70 -22.47 9.74
N MET A 185 -0.26 -23.67 9.40
CA MET A 185 -0.40 -24.29 8.08
C MET A 185 -1.44 -25.41 8.11
N ARG A 186 -2.15 -25.63 7.00
CA ARG A 186 -2.99 -26.78 6.73
C ARG A 186 -2.87 -27.13 5.24
N ASP A 187 -2.51 -28.37 4.94
CA ASP A 187 -2.36 -28.87 3.56
C ASP A 187 -1.51 -27.92 2.67
N ASP A 188 -0.30 -27.55 3.15
CA ASP A 188 0.64 -26.62 2.53
C ASP A 188 0.13 -25.18 2.31
N LYS A 189 -1.05 -24.86 2.85
CA LYS A 189 -1.61 -23.51 2.81
C LYS A 189 -1.45 -22.80 4.15
N LEU A 190 -1.07 -21.54 4.10
CA LEU A 190 -1.05 -20.67 5.27
C LEU A 190 -2.49 -20.28 5.63
N ILE A 191 -2.86 -20.50 6.88
CA ILE A 191 -4.18 -20.19 7.43
C ILE A 191 -4.12 -18.95 8.29
N GLN A 192 -3.12 -18.87 9.14
CA GLN A 192 -2.94 -17.80 10.10
C GLN A 192 -1.49 -17.39 10.20
N VAL A 193 -1.28 -16.11 10.42
CA VAL A 193 0.01 -15.55 10.84
C VAL A 193 -0.21 -14.55 11.96
N ILE A 194 0.65 -14.64 12.97
CA ILE A 194 0.78 -13.64 14.04
C ILE A 194 2.21 -13.13 13.99
N LEU A 195 2.36 -11.81 13.88
CA LEU A 195 3.63 -11.11 13.86
C LEU A 195 3.75 -10.29 15.14
N THR A 196 4.90 -10.34 15.79
CA THR A 196 5.26 -9.45 16.89
C THR A 196 6.52 -8.68 16.53
N LEU A 197 6.44 -7.36 16.60
CA LEU A 197 7.56 -6.44 16.44
C LEU A 197 7.82 -5.77 17.79
N LYS A 198 9.09 -5.58 18.15
CA LYS A 198 9.50 -4.91 19.38
C LYS A 198 10.56 -3.84 19.09
N ASP A 199 10.46 -2.71 19.76
CA ASP A 199 11.52 -1.68 19.82
C ASP A 199 11.54 -1.06 21.21
N GLY A 200 12.51 -1.47 22.05
CA GLY A 200 12.56 -1.06 23.45
C GLY A 200 11.32 -1.48 24.22
N GLU A 201 10.56 -0.52 24.72
CA GLU A 201 9.31 -0.75 25.45
C GLU A 201 8.07 -0.89 24.58
N ASN A 202 8.20 -0.62 23.28
CA ASN A 202 7.07 -0.60 22.34
C ASN A 202 6.89 -1.96 21.70
N THR A 203 5.63 -2.39 21.57
CA THR A 203 5.27 -3.67 20.95
C THR A 203 4.16 -3.47 19.92
N ALA A 204 4.35 -4.03 18.74
CA ALA A 204 3.30 -4.09 17.74
C ALA A 204 2.97 -5.54 17.38
N ILE A 205 1.67 -5.86 17.30
CA ILE A 205 1.16 -7.19 17.00
C ILE A 205 0.29 -7.10 15.74
N GLY A 206 0.64 -7.88 14.72
CA GLY A 206 -0.13 -8.03 13.49
C GLY A 206 -0.73 -9.41 13.38
N ILE A 207 -2.01 -9.51 13.11
CA ILE A 207 -2.75 -10.78 13.02
C ILE A 207 -3.48 -10.87 11.69
N MET A 208 -3.37 -12.00 11.02
CA MET A 208 -4.27 -12.36 9.94
C MET A 208 -4.67 -13.83 10.06
N ASN A 209 -5.97 -14.05 10.20
CA ASN A 209 -6.59 -15.36 10.11
C ASN A 209 -7.48 -15.42 8.84
N ARG A 210 -7.17 -16.36 7.93
CA ARG A 210 -7.93 -16.56 6.69
C ARG A 210 -8.88 -17.77 6.74
N ASP A 211 -9.09 -18.29 7.93
CA ASP A 211 -10.12 -19.32 8.23
C ASP A 211 -11.11 -18.77 9.27
N ASN A 212 -11.36 -17.46 9.23
CA ASN A 212 -12.21 -16.76 10.16
C ASN A 212 -13.69 -16.78 9.75
N ALA A 213 -14.60 -16.54 10.71
CA ALA A 213 -16.03 -16.46 10.46
C ALA A 213 -16.44 -15.19 9.68
N ILE A 214 -15.66 -14.10 9.82
CA ILE A 214 -15.97 -12.82 9.19
C ILE A 214 -14.73 -12.22 8.52
N THR A 215 -14.96 -11.39 7.50
CA THR A 215 -13.94 -10.49 6.96
C THR A 215 -13.99 -9.19 7.73
N GLU A 216 -12.88 -8.82 8.37
CA GLU A 216 -12.78 -7.62 9.20
C GLU A 216 -11.39 -7.00 9.15
N GLU A 217 -11.31 -5.73 9.51
CA GLU A 217 -10.05 -5.04 9.72
C GLU A 217 -10.18 -4.15 10.96
N THR A 218 -9.35 -4.40 11.99
CA THR A 218 -9.29 -3.56 13.19
C THR A 218 -7.87 -3.11 13.47
N LEU A 219 -7.72 -1.90 13.97
CA LEU A 219 -6.44 -1.32 14.36
C LEU A 219 -6.59 -0.61 15.70
N GLU A 220 -5.75 -0.94 16.66
CA GLU A 220 -5.79 -0.40 18.02
C GLU A 220 -4.43 0.11 18.43
N VAL A 221 -4.37 1.32 18.99
CA VAL A 221 -3.17 1.91 19.57
C VAL A 221 -3.47 2.34 21.01
N MET A 222 -2.57 1.94 21.91
CA MET A 222 -2.63 2.24 23.32
C MET A 222 -1.42 3.10 23.70
N GLY A 223 -1.67 4.29 24.19
CA GLY A 223 -0.67 5.23 24.66
C GLY A 223 -0.92 5.69 26.08
N PHE A 224 -0.30 6.80 26.47
CA PHE A 224 -0.46 7.35 27.79
C PHE A 224 -1.88 7.94 27.96
N LYS A 225 -2.69 7.35 28.86
CA LYS A 225 -4.06 7.75 29.20
C LYS A 225 -5.07 7.78 28.04
N GLU A 226 -4.67 7.28 26.89
CA GLU A 226 -5.53 7.24 25.70
C GLU A 226 -5.36 5.92 24.96
N LYS A 227 -6.47 5.42 24.45
CA LYS A 227 -6.52 4.30 23.54
C LYS A 227 -7.50 4.62 22.43
N ARG A 228 -7.10 4.41 21.17
CA ARG A 228 -8.01 4.47 20.03
C ARG A 228 -8.09 3.13 19.32
N LYS A 229 -9.31 2.70 19.00
CA LYS A 229 -9.61 1.52 18.20
C LYS A 229 -10.38 1.91 16.95
N ILE A 230 -9.89 1.46 15.80
CA ILE A 230 -10.52 1.72 14.51
C ILE A 230 -11.04 0.40 13.96
N LYS A 231 -12.31 0.40 13.50
CA LYS A 231 -12.96 -0.73 12.81
C LYS A 231 -13.26 -0.36 11.37
N ASP A 232 -12.95 -1.30 10.47
CA ASP A 232 -13.25 -1.21 9.03
C ASP A 232 -12.89 0.14 8.42
N VAL A 233 -11.74 0.70 8.81
CA VAL A 233 -11.12 1.98 8.41
C VAL A 233 -11.98 3.24 8.65
N THR A 234 -13.20 3.12 9.11
CA THR A 234 -14.17 4.25 9.16
C THR A 234 -14.74 4.54 10.53
N GLN A 235 -14.77 3.57 11.44
CA GLN A 235 -15.29 3.76 12.79
C GLN A 235 -14.14 3.89 13.78
N THR A 236 -14.09 5.00 14.52
CA THR A 236 -13.11 5.23 15.60
C THR A 236 -13.82 5.16 16.95
N ILE A 237 -13.24 4.40 17.88
CA ILE A 237 -13.63 4.36 19.28
C ILE A 237 -12.42 4.86 20.09
N GLU A 238 -12.63 5.94 20.81
CA GLU A 238 -11.63 6.57 21.66
C GLU A 238 -11.97 6.31 23.14
N TYR A 239 -10.96 5.90 23.89
CA TYR A 239 -11.06 5.66 25.33
C TYR A 239 -10.09 6.59 26.04
N THR A 240 -10.62 7.38 26.99
CA THR A 240 -9.85 8.28 27.85
C THR A 240 -10.33 8.11 29.30
N ASP A 241 -9.73 8.81 30.23
CA ASP A 241 -10.20 8.87 31.63
C ASP A 241 -11.61 9.44 31.77
N SER A 242 -12.08 10.22 30.79
CA SER A 242 -13.45 10.77 30.73
C SER A 242 -14.50 9.79 30.15
N GLY A 243 -14.08 8.65 29.61
CA GLY A 243 -14.97 7.61 29.08
C GLY A 243 -14.72 7.20 27.65
N GLU A 244 -15.75 6.67 26.98
CA GLU A 244 -15.72 6.17 25.61
C GLU A 244 -16.45 7.14 24.68
N ASN A 245 -15.78 7.52 23.56
CA ASN A 245 -16.37 8.28 22.47
C ASN A 245 -16.35 7.46 21.17
N LYS A 246 -17.41 7.55 20.37
CA LYS A 246 -17.53 6.88 19.07
C LYS A 246 -17.68 7.89 17.96
N TYR A 247 -16.84 7.76 16.93
CA TYR A 247 -16.87 8.59 15.74
C TYR A 247 -17.02 7.69 14.51
N GLN A 248 -17.84 8.13 13.56
CA GLN A 248 -18.01 7.48 12.27
C GLN A 248 -17.56 8.44 11.17
N ALA A 249 -16.67 8.02 10.29
CA ALA A 249 -16.32 8.81 9.11
C ALA A 249 -17.59 9.12 8.30
N ALA A 250 -17.72 10.36 7.81
CA ALA A 250 -18.92 10.82 7.14
C ALA A 250 -19.28 9.91 5.96
N GLY A 251 -20.54 9.46 5.90
CA GLY A 251 -21.04 8.52 4.89
C GLY A 251 -20.99 9.07 3.45
N TRP A 252 -20.90 10.39 3.30
CA TRP A 252 -20.74 11.08 2.02
C TRP A 252 -19.30 11.08 1.48
N ASN A 253 -18.31 10.70 2.31
CA ASN A 253 -16.94 10.57 1.84
C ASN A 253 -16.83 9.40 0.86
N LYS A 254 -16.27 9.67 -0.32
CA LYS A 254 -16.05 8.64 -1.33
C LYS A 254 -15.14 7.55 -0.76
N MET A 255 -15.37 6.29 -1.12
CA MET A 255 -14.58 5.14 -0.69
C MET A 255 -13.07 5.35 -0.90
N GLY A 256 -12.67 6.00 -1.99
CA GLY A 256 -11.27 6.34 -2.27
C GLY A 256 -10.63 7.22 -1.20
N TYR A 257 -11.36 8.19 -0.64
CA TYR A 257 -10.89 9.04 0.45
C TYR A 257 -10.75 8.25 1.77
N ASN A 258 -11.82 7.57 2.19
CA ASN A 258 -11.81 6.81 3.45
C ASN A 258 -10.73 5.70 3.48
N ARG A 259 -10.36 5.17 2.31
CA ARG A 259 -9.30 4.17 2.17
C ARG A 259 -7.92 4.76 1.84
N GLY A 260 -7.76 6.07 1.89
CA GLY A 260 -6.48 6.77 1.72
C GLY A 260 -5.96 6.87 0.28
N PHE A 261 -6.73 6.46 -0.73
CA PHE A 261 -6.26 6.52 -2.12
C PHE A 261 -6.15 7.97 -2.62
N VAL A 262 -7.05 8.86 -2.23
CA VAL A 262 -7.01 10.28 -2.64
C VAL A 262 -5.71 10.91 -2.14
N ASP A 263 -5.48 10.89 -0.83
CA ASP A 263 -4.31 11.52 -0.22
C ASP A 263 -3.00 10.88 -0.67
N MET A 264 -3.01 9.57 -0.97
CA MET A 264 -1.84 8.86 -1.48
C MET A 264 -1.48 9.29 -2.91
N ILE A 265 -2.46 9.41 -3.80
CA ILE A 265 -2.26 9.89 -5.18
C ILE A 265 -1.79 11.34 -5.15
N ASP A 266 -2.43 12.19 -4.36
CA ASP A 266 -2.06 13.61 -4.21
C ASP A 266 -0.62 13.76 -3.69
N GLU A 267 -0.21 12.93 -2.73
CA GLU A 267 1.17 12.92 -2.22
C GLU A 267 2.17 12.52 -3.29
N PHE A 268 1.89 11.47 -4.09
CA PHE A 268 2.77 11.09 -5.18
C PHE A 268 2.93 12.23 -6.21
N LEU A 269 1.83 12.80 -6.68
CA LEU A 269 1.87 13.90 -7.64
C LEU A 269 2.53 15.16 -7.08
N ARG A 270 2.39 15.43 -5.76
CA ARG A 270 3.08 16.50 -5.07
C ARG A 270 4.60 16.28 -5.06
N ARG A 271 5.06 15.04 -4.84
CA ARG A 271 6.50 14.67 -4.91
C ARG A 271 7.03 14.88 -6.32
N VAL A 272 6.29 14.45 -7.35
CA VAL A 272 6.65 14.64 -8.75
C VAL A 272 6.84 16.14 -9.07
N LYS A 273 5.86 16.99 -8.71
CA LYS A 273 5.93 18.44 -8.92
C LYS A 273 7.13 19.10 -8.22
N ASN A 274 7.52 18.58 -7.05
CA ASN A 274 8.63 19.13 -6.26
C ASN A 274 9.99 18.51 -6.59
N GLY A 275 10.05 17.47 -7.42
CA GLY A 275 11.28 16.76 -7.78
C GLY A 275 11.96 16.07 -6.58
N LYS A 276 11.20 15.66 -5.54
CA LYS A 276 11.76 15.11 -4.31
C LYS A 276 11.37 13.66 -4.11
N ASN A 277 12.37 12.79 -4.15
CA ASN A 277 12.26 11.47 -3.52
C ASN A 277 12.43 11.62 -2.01
N VAL A 278 11.53 11.05 -1.22
CA VAL A 278 11.62 11.14 0.25
C VAL A 278 12.29 9.86 0.74
N LYS A 279 13.59 9.96 1.06
CA LYS A 279 14.43 8.82 1.44
C LYS A 279 13.83 7.98 2.57
N LYS A 280 13.23 8.64 3.58
CA LYS A 280 12.61 7.95 4.72
C LYS A 280 11.46 7.01 4.30
N GLU A 281 10.63 7.42 3.34
CA GLU A 281 9.52 6.58 2.85
C GLU A 281 10.02 5.41 2.02
N VAL A 282 11.05 5.59 1.21
CA VAL A 282 11.70 4.50 0.45
C VAL A 282 12.30 3.48 1.42
N GLU A 283 12.99 3.93 2.46
CA GLU A 283 13.53 3.07 3.53
C GLU A 283 12.40 2.31 4.26
N SER A 284 11.27 2.99 4.53
CA SER A 284 10.10 2.37 5.14
C SER A 284 9.43 1.34 4.23
N ASP A 285 9.34 1.61 2.93
CA ASP A 285 8.81 0.67 1.94
C ASP A 285 9.70 -0.58 1.85
N PHE A 286 11.02 -0.40 1.88
CA PHE A 286 11.98 -1.50 1.89
C PHE A 286 11.92 -2.31 3.18
N LEU A 287 11.81 -1.64 4.33
CA LEU A 287 11.64 -2.30 5.63
C LEU A 287 10.42 -3.24 5.63
N THR A 288 9.29 -2.79 5.08
CA THR A 288 8.07 -3.61 4.96
C THR A 288 8.32 -4.89 4.15
N HIS A 289 9.03 -4.79 3.03
CA HIS A 289 9.38 -5.97 2.21
C HIS A 289 10.41 -6.89 2.92
N ARG A 290 11.37 -6.33 3.65
CA ARG A 290 12.32 -7.11 4.48
C ARG A 290 11.62 -7.87 5.58
N LEU A 291 10.66 -7.25 6.26
CA LEU A 291 9.84 -7.91 7.28
C LEU A 291 9.00 -9.04 6.67
N ALA A 292 8.35 -8.80 5.53
CA ALA A 292 7.56 -9.81 4.83
C ALA A 292 8.43 -11.02 4.42
N GLU A 293 9.61 -10.79 3.87
CA GLU A 293 10.55 -11.87 3.52
C GLU A 293 11.09 -12.60 4.75
N LYS A 294 11.35 -11.88 5.87
CA LYS A 294 11.77 -12.50 7.13
C LYS A 294 10.69 -13.43 7.68
N ILE A 295 9.42 -13.00 7.68
CA ILE A 295 8.28 -13.83 8.12
C ILE A 295 8.16 -15.10 7.27
N LEU A 296 8.42 -15.02 5.96
CA LEU A 296 8.41 -16.19 5.08
C LEU A 296 9.47 -17.22 5.46
N LYS A 297 10.63 -16.76 5.95
CA LYS A 297 11.78 -17.61 6.30
C LYS A 297 11.73 -18.18 7.73
N LEU A 298 11.01 -17.52 8.66
CA LEU A 298 10.74 -18.04 10.01
C LEU A 298 9.73 -19.19 9.95
#